data_ba76f7123df58c9e0ee55d63267911b5
#
_entry.id   ba76f7123df58c9e0ee55d63267911b5
#
_cell.length_a   1.000
_cell.length_b   1.000
_cell.length_c   1.000
_cell.angle_alpha   90.00
_cell.angle_beta   90.00
_cell.angle_gamma   90.00
#
_symmetry.space_group_name_H-M   'P 1'
#
loop_
_entity.id
_entity.type
_entity.pdbx_description
1 polymer ?
#
loop_
_entity_poly.entity_id
_entity_poly.type
_entity_poly.pdbx_seq_one_letter_code
_entity_poly.pdbx_strand_id
1 'polypeptide(L)'
;MEKVKVIIEWASDGTISAMMEKDMFAGMGDTVEAAVADMKEGVALYIKTAKEMGFPYKAYLDGAYEIELEYDAVSALKYAREYIKDTKLAEL
;
A
#
# COMPACT_ATOMS: atom_id res chain seq x y z
N MET A 1 3.62 18.67 8.27
CA MET A 1 3.99 17.67 7.26
C MET A 1 2.72 17.16 6.58
N GLU A 2 2.78 16.97 5.29
CA GLU A 2 1.63 16.47 4.54
C GLU A 2 1.27 15.05 4.98
N LYS A 3 -0.01 14.80 5.24
CA LYS A 3 -0.50 13.46 5.57
C LYS A 3 -1.06 12.81 4.30
N VAL A 4 -0.59 11.60 4.03
CA VAL A 4 -1.00 10.85 2.84
C VAL A 4 -1.74 9.60 3.30
N LYS A 5 -2.99 9.47 2.87
CA LYS A 5 -3.77 8.28 3.16
C LYS A 5 -3.32 7.15 2.24
N VAL A 6 -3.02 6.01 2.83
CA VAL A 6 -2.62 4.80 2.12
C VAL A 6 -3.62 3.70 2.45
N ILE A 7 -4.27 3.17 1.43
CA ILE A 7 -5.29 2.14 1.58
C ILE A 7 -4.63 0.78 1.51
N ILE A 8 -4.88 -0.05 2.51
CA ILE A 8 -4.34 -1.41 2.60
C ILE A 8 -5.45 -2.39 2.23
N GLU A 9 -5.18 -3.24 1.25
CA GLU A 9 -6.11 -4.25 0.79
C GLU A 9 -5.46 -5.63 0.78
N TRP A 10 -6.27 -6.67 0.97
CA TRP A 10 -5.84 -8.07 0.98
C TRP A 10 -6.41 -8.80 -0.22
N ALA A 11 -5.53 -9.49 -0.95
CA ALA A 11 -5.96 -10.43 -1.96
C ALA A 11 -6.27 -11.78 -1.31
N SER A 12 -6.98 -12.65 -2.02
CA SER A 12 -7.39 -13.96 -1.49
C SER A 12 -6.19 -14.87 -1.18
N ASP A 13 -5.06 -14.66 -1.85
CA ASP A 13 -3.84 -15.43 -1.61
C ASP A 13 -3.00 -14.89 -0.45
N GLY A 14 -3.47 -13.82 0.21
CA GLY A 14 -2.77 -13.19 1.32
C GLY A 14 -1.83 -12.08 0.92
N THR A 15 -1.67 -11.80 -0.38
CA THR A 15 -0.87 -10.67 -0.83
C THR A 15 -1.54 -9.38 -0.39
N ILE A 16 -0.72 -8.46 0.12
CA ILE A 16 -1.19 -7.18 0.62
C ILE A 16 -0.76 -6.09 -0.34
N SER A 17 -1.67 -5.17 -0.65
CA SER A 17 -1.36 -3.99 -1.44
C SER A 17 -1.50 -2.74 -0.60
N ALA A 18 -0.63 -1.77 -0.86
CA ALA A 18 -0.69 -0.44 -0.27
C ALA A 18 -0.79 0.55 -1.42
N MET A 19 -1.81 1.42 -1.39
CA MET A 19 -2.02 2.38 -2.47
C MET A 19 -2.30 3.76 -1.90
N MET A 20 -1.57 4.76 -2.38
CA MET A 20 -1.85 6.16 -2.07
C MET A 20 -3.20 6.55 -2.67
N GLU A 21 -4.05 7.16 -1.85
CA GLU A 21 -5.37 7.58 -2.31
C GLU A 21 -5.31 8.64 -3.40
N LYS A 22 -4.46 9.65 -3.22
CA LYS A 22 -4.42 10.79 -4.14
C LYS A 22 -3.57 10.58 -5.37
N ASP A 23 -2.37 10.07 -5.19
CA ASP A 23 -1.38 10.03 -6.27
C ASP A 23 -1.25 8.67 -6.92
N MET A 24 -2.02 7.69 -6.44
CA MET A 24 -2.14 6.36 -7.04
C MET A 24 -0.86 5.52 -7.06
N PHE A 25 0.17 5.91 -6.31
CA PHE A 25 1.33 5.05 -6.15
C PHE A 25 0.95 3.83 -5.34
N ALA A 26 1.42 2.67 -5.74
CA ALA A 26 1.06 1.41 -5.10
C ALA A 26 2.27 0.53 -4.90
N GLY A 27 2.15 -0.37 -3.92
CA GLY A 27 3.14 -1.40 -3.66
C GLY A 27 2.47 -2.65 -3.16
N MET A 28 3.18 -3.77 -3.20
CA MET A 28 2.68 -5.08 -2.80
C MET A 28 3.70 -5.80 -1.95
N GLY A 29 3.22 -6.68 -1.07
CA GLY A 29 4.09 -7.48 -0.23
C GLY A 29 3.31 -8.51 0.58
N ASP A 30 4.04 -9.31 1.36
CA ASP A 30 3.44 -10.32 2.22
C ASP A 30 3.01 -9.76 3.58
N THR A 31 3.47 -8.56 3.90
CA THR A 31 3.08 -7.85 5.12
C THR A 31 2.70 -6.42 4.77
N VAL A 32 2.02 -5.74 5.70
CA VAL A 32 1.68 -4.32 5.54
C VAL A 32 2.95 -3.50 5.38
N GLU A 33 3.96 -3.77 6.20
CA GLU A 33 5.24 -3.04 6.16
C GLU A 33 5.93 -3.22 4.81
N ALA A 34 5.95 -4.44 4.28
CA ALA A 34 6.57 -4.74 2.99
C ALA A 34 5.84 -4.03 1.85
N ALA A 35 4.50 -4.03 1.88
CA ALA A 35 3.69 -3.36 0.86
C ALA A 35 3.92 -1.85 0.88
N VAL A 36 3.97 -1.26 2.07
CA VAL A 36 4.25 0.18 2.24
C VAL A 36 5.66 0.52 1.78
N ALA A 37 6.64 -0.31 2.11
CA ALA A 37 8.03 -0.10 1.68
C ALA A 37 8.14 -0.14 0.15
N ASP A 38 7.47 -1.08 -0.49
CA ASP A 38 7.44 -1.20 -1.94
C ASP A 38 6.80 0.03 -2.59
N MET A 39 5.70 0.50 -2.02
CA MET A 39 5.05 1.74 -2.48
C MET A 39 5.99 2.94 -2.36
N LYS A 40 6.68 3.08 -1.23
CA LYS A 40 7.63 4.18 -1.03
C LYS A 40 8.79 4.13 -2.01
N GLU A 41 9.26 2.93 -2.33
CA GLU A 41 10.29 2.74 -3.34
C GLU A 41 9.84 3.26 -4.71
N GLY A 42 8.59 2.98 -5.07
CA GLY A 42 8.01 3.49 -6.30
C GLY A 42 7.95 5.02 -6.33
N VAL A 43 7.57 5.63 -5.21
CA VAL A 43 7.54 7.09 -5.08
C VAL A 43 8.95 7.65 -5.25
N ALA A 44 9.94 7.08 -4.56
CA ALA A 44 11.32 7.55 -4.62
C ALA A 44 11.89 7.45 -6.05
N LEU A 45 11.58 6.36 -6.74
CA LEU A 45 12.02 6.16 -8.13
C LEU A 45 11.38 7.20 -9.06
N TYR A 46 10.09 7.46 -8.87
CA TYR A 46 9.39 8.49 -9.64
C TYR A 46 10.02 9.87 -9.45
N ILE A 47 10.30 10.24 -8.18
CA ILE A 47 10.92 11.53 -7.87
C ILE A 47 12.30 11.66 -8.51
N LYS A 48 13.11 10.60 -8.39
CA LYS A 48 14.44 10.56 -9.00
C LYS A 48 14.36 10.78 -10.51
N THR A 49 13.47 10.04 -11.17
CA THR A 49 13.28 10.15 -12.62
C THR A 49 12.78 11.54 -13.01
N ALA A 50 11.82 12.06 -12.27
CA ALA A 50 11.29 13.41 -12.54
C ALA A 50 12.37 14.47 -12.46
N LYS A 51 13.23 14.39 -11.44
CA LYS A 51 14.36 15.34 -11.29
C LYS A 51 15.34 15.23 -12.46
N GLU A 52 15.68 14.01 -12.85
CA GLU A 52 16.63 13.78 -13.94
C GLU A 52 16.10 14.27 -15.28
N MET A 53 14.80 14.13 -15.50
CA MET A 53 14.17 14.49 -16.78
C MET A 53 13.55 15.88 -16.79
N GLY A 54 13.58 16.58 -15.66
CA GLY A 54 13.00 17.91 -15.56
C GLY A 54 11.48 17.94 -15.58
N PHE A 55 10.83 16.85 -15.18
CA PHE A 55 9.37 16.77 -15.09
C PHE A 55 8.89 17.40 -13.78
N PRO A 56 7.71 18.04 -13.78
CA PRO A 56 7.13 18.54 -12.53
C PRO A 56 6.65 17.39 -11.65
N TYR A 57 6.73 17.58 -10.34
CA TYR A 57 6.22 16.64 -9.36
C TYR A 57 5.77 17.41 -8.12
N LYS A 58 4.92 16.74 -7.31
CA LYS A 58 4.47 17.36 -6.06
C LYS A 58 5.60 17.32 -5.03
N ALA A 59 5.96 18.49 -4.52
CA ALA A 59 7.13 18.62 -3.64
C ALA A 59 7.08 17.73 -2.40
N TYR A 60 5.90 17.50 -1.81
CA TYR A 60 5.81 16.72 -0.60
C TYR A 60 6.19 15.23 -0.83
N LEU A 61 6.08 14.73 -2.06
CA LEU A 61 6.47 13.36 -2.38
C LEU A 61 7.97 13.12 -2.23
N ASP A 62 8.76 14.18 -2.17
CA ASP A 62 10.21 14.11 -2.00
C ASP A 62 10.59 13.98 -0.52
N GLY A 63 9.96 13.05 0.19
CA GLY A 63 10.30 12.73 1.57
C GLY A 63 9.59 13.55 2.64
N ALA A 64 8.69 14.46 2.27
CA ALA A 64 8.05 15.36 3.21
C ALA A 64 6.58 14.97 3.46
N TYR A 65 6.32 13.70 3.77
CA TYR A 65 4.97 13.25 4.05
C TYR A 65 4.95 12.19 5.15
N GLU A 66 3.80 12.10 5.82
CA GLU A 66 3.50 11.06 6.81
C GLU A 66 2.42 10.15 6.23
N ILE A 67 2.55 8.86 6.49
CA ILE A 67 1.57 7.89 6.03
C ILE A 67 0.51 7.66 7.09
N GLU A 68 -0.76 7.74 6.68
CA GLU A 68 -1.90 7.39 7.50
C GLU A 68 -2.55 6.16 6.85
N LEU A 69 -2.50 5.03 7.55
CA LEU A 69 -3.02 3.77 7.00
C LEU A 69 -4.53 3.68 7.18
N GLU A 70 -5.22 3.24 6.12
CA GLU A 70 -6.62 2.92 6.16
C GLU A 70 -6.79 1.49 5.65
N TYR A 71 -7.36 0.63 6.48
CA TYR A 71 -7.54 -0.78 6.12
C TYR A 71 -8.88 -0.99 5.44
N ASP A 72 -8.87 -1.64 4.28
CA ASP A 72 -10.11 -1.97 3.58
C ASP A 72 -10.78 -3.16 4.28
N ALA A 73 -11.84 -2.88 5.03
CA ALA A 73 -12.53 -3.87 5.84
C ALA A 73 -13.14 -5.00 5.00
N VAL A 74 -13.61 -4.70 3.79
CA VAL A 74 -14.23 -5.69 2.91
C VAL A 74 -13.21 -6.74 2.47
N SER A 75 -12.05 -6.31 1.98
CA SER A 75 -11.00 -7.23 1.56
C SER A 75 -10.42 -8.01 2.73
N ALA A 76 -10.27 -7.35 3.89
CA ALA A 76 -9.77 -7.99 5.11
C ALA A 76 -10.71 -9.12 5.57
N LEU A 77 -12.02 -8.87 5.57
CA LEU A 77 -13.02 -9.88 5.94
C LEU A 77 -13.03 -11.03 4.94
N LYS A 78 -12.95 -10.72 3.66
CA LYS A 78 -12.95 -11.73 2.61
C LYS A 78 -11.73 -12.64 2.74
N TYR A 79 -10.56 -12.07 2.96
CA TYR A 79 -9.35 -12.84 3.19
C TYR A 79 -9.45 -13.70 4.44
N ALA A 80 -9.95 -13.16 5.54
CA ALA A 80 -10.10 -13.90 6.79
C ALA A 80 -11.02 -15.11 6.63
N ARG A 81 -12.11 -14.97 5.89
CA ARG A 81 -13.02 -16.08 5.61
C ARG A 81 -12.34 -17.17 4.80
N GLU A 82 -11.61 -16.82 3.76
CA GLU A 82 -10.88 -17.78 2.94
C GLU A 82 -9.77 -18.48 3.75
N TYR A 83 -9.06 -17.72 4.56
CA TYR A 83 -8.02 -18.26 5.42
C TYR A 83 -8.59 -19.28 6.41
N ILE A 84 -9.68 -18.94 7.09
CA ILE A 84 -10.32 -19.83 8.06
C ILE A 84 -10.81 -21.11 7.37
N LYS A 85 -11.40 -20.97 6.19
CA LYS A 85 -11.87 -22.09 5.39
C LYS A 85 -10.72 -23.04 5.02
N ASP A 86 -9.62 -22.47 4.52
CA ASP A 86 -8.46 -23.23 4.06
C ASP A 86 -7.71 -23.92 5.18
N THR A 87 -7.65 -23.30 6.35
CA THR A 87 -6.95 -23.86 7.52
C THR A 87 -7.84 -24.74 8.37
N LYS A 88 -9.11 -24.88 8.01
CA LYS A 88 -10.11 -25.67 8.72
C LYS A 88 -10.42 -25.17 10.12
N LEU A 89 -10.06 -23.95 10.42
CA LEU A 89 -10.46 -23.33 11.68
C LEU A 89 -11.98 -23.17 11.77
N ALA A 90 -12.64 -23.14 10.62
CA ALA A 90 -14.10 -23.07 10.55
C ALA A 90 -14.78 -24.30 11.17
N GLU A 91 -14.06 -25.38 11.40
CA GLU A 91 -14.58 -26.59 12.05
C GLU A 91 -14.73 -26.42 13.56
N LEU A 92 -14.12 -25.40 14.10
CA LEU A 92 -14.24 -25.09 15.51
C LEU A 92 -15.59 -24.41 15.82
#